data_41805ea97b5b0662dd728a0585c43bce
#
_entry.id   41805ea97b5b0662dd728a0585c43bce
#
_cell.length_a   1.000
_cell.length_b   1.000
_cell.length_c   1.000
_cell.angle_alpha   90.00
_cell.angle_beta   90.00
_cell.angle_gamma   90.00
#
_symmetry.space_group_name_H-M   'P 1'
#
loop_
_entity.id
_entity.type
_entity.pdbx_description
1 polymer ?
#
loop_
_entity_poly.entity_id
_entity_poly.type
_entity_poly.pdbx_seq_one_letter_code
_entity_poly.pdbx_strand_id
1 'polypeptide(L)'
;MNIGIVGHGVVGSVLSRFIRRSPAHRVVVYDKFQTAHSSSQHKESVNSCDLVFLCVPTPSDPDGTCDVSAVEECAEWITCPLCVRSTIPPGTADRLSAKNGRLVGFSPEYIGESRFHGWREEAACGFLIVGGPAILFQLVRSLYESCSQQQLRYYHTSARAAELCKYMENCFLATKVAFVNQFFDIAHALNVEFDELRNLWLADPRIGDSHTRVTVERGFRGRCLPKDLAALVATMKYHSGAPLLESVLSYNRTICEEADRNVPARRQNDDLFRKSSGVVHGVNRQF
;
A
#
# COMPACT_ATOMS: atom_id res chain seq x y z
N MET A 1 -20.23 15.48 -5.69
CA MET A 1 -20.34 14.61 -4.50
C MET A 1 -19.54 15.17 -3.35
N ASN A 2 -19.99 14.94 -2.11
CA ASN A 2 -19.20 15.16 -0.91
C ASN A 2 -18.44 13.87 -0.58
N ILE A 3 -17.15 13.95 -0.50
CA ILE A 3 -16.27 12.78 -0.31
C ILE A 3 -15.52 12.91 1.01
N GLY A 4 -15.69 11.93 1.89
CA GLY A 4 -14.94 11.83 3.13
C GLY A 4 -13.62 11.09 2.93
N ILE A 5 -12.56 11.56 3.57
CA ILE A 5 -11.27 10.85 3.66
C ILE A 5 -10.91 10.72 5.13
N VAL A 6 -10.81 9.49 5.61
CA VAL A 6 -10.43 9.15 6.98
C VAL A 6 -9.02 8.54 6.97
N GLY A 7 -8.09 9.23 7.66
CA GLY A 7 -6.65 9.00 7.54
C GLY A 7 -6.04 9.83 6.40
N HIS A 8 -5.24 10.83 6.74
CA HIS A 8 -4.63 11.78 5.79
C HIS A 8 -3.11 11.63 5.75
N GLY A 9 -2.65 10.38 5.75
CA GLY A 9 -1.25 10.00 5.49
C GLY A 9 -0.91 10.09 3.99
N VAL A 10 0.03 9.26 3.53
CA VAL A 10 0.47 9.23 2.11
C VAL A 10 -0.71 8.98 1.19
N VAL A 11 -1.43 7.88 1.38
CA VAL A 11 -2.56 7.47 0.52
C VAL A 11 -3.69 8.50 0.55
N GLY A 12 -4.18 8.85 1.75
CA GLY A 12 -5.30 9.79 1.88
C GLY A 12 -4.99 11.19 1.34
N SER A 13 -3.75 11.67 1.48
CA SER A 13 -3.36 12.98 0.94
C SER A 13 -3.26 12.99 -0.59
N VAL A 14 -2.75 11.89 -1.19
CA VAL A 14 -2.70 11.76 -2.65
C VAL A 14 -4.12 11.68 -3.23
N LEU A 15 -4.98 10.85 -2.63
CA LEU A 15 -6.39 10.74 -3.02
C LEU A 15 -7.13 12.07 -2.87
N SER A 16 -6.89 12.82 -1.77
CA SER A 16 -7.49 14.14 -1.54
C SER A 16 -7.10 15.12 -2.66
N ARG A 17 -5.82 15.17 -3.04
CA ARG A 17 -5.35 16.02 -4.14
C ARG A 17 -5.98 15.63 -5.48
N PHE A 18 -6.09 14.33 -5.74
CA PHE A 18 -6.71 13.82 -6.96
C PHE A 18 -8.17 14.27 -7.08
N ILE A 19 -8.97 14.08 -6.02
CA ILE A 19 -10.40 14.43 -6.03
C ILE A 19 -10.59 15.96 -6.16
N ARG A 20 -9.75 16.76 -5.50
CA ARG A 20 -9.81 18.25 -5.56
C ARG A 20 -9.47 18.82 -6.93
N ARG A 21 -8.99 18.03 -7.89
CA ARG A 21 -8.80 18.48 -9.29
C ARG A 21 -10.15 18.77 -9.98
N SER A 22 -11.22 18.13 -9.53
CA SER A 22 -12.57 18.36 -10.04
C SER A 22 -13.35 19.30 -9.12
N PRO A 23 -13.81 20.46 -9.61
CA PRO A 23 -14.62 21.39 -8.81
C PRO A 23 -16.02 20.83 -8.47
N ALA A 24 -16.42 19.72 -9.12
CA ALA A 24 -17.70 19.05 -8.87
C ALA A 24 -17.74 18.30 -7.52
N HIS A 25 -16.61 18.20 -6.82
CA HIS A 25 -16.51 17.44 -5.60
C HIS A 25 -15.99 18.28 -4.43
N ARG A 26 -16.55 18.02 -3.25
CA ARG A 26 -16.05 18.57 -1.98
C ARG A 26 -15.38 17.45 -1.19
N VAL A 27 -14.19 17.73 -0.65
CA VAL A 27 -13.45 16.77 0.19
C VAL A 27 -13.49 17.22 1.63
N VAL A 28 -13.96 16.33 2.49
CA VAL A 28 -13.93 16.43 3.95
C VAL A 28 -12.87 15.47 4.47
N VAL A 29 -11.97 15.93 5.33
CA VAL A 29 -10.88 15.13 5.89
C VAL A 29 -11.08 14.94 7.39
N TYR A 30 -10.89 13.71 7.87
CA TYR A 30 -10.70 13.40 9.28
C TYR A 30 -9.39 12.63 9.47
N ASP A 31 -8.57 13.11 10.42
CA ASP A 31 -7.35 12.38 10.83
C ASP A 31 -7.12 12.63 12.32
N LYS A 32 -7.13 11.56 13.12
CA LYS A 32 -7.07 11.68 14.58
C LYS A 32 -5.75 12.25 15.10
N PHE A 33 -4.69 12.20 14.28
CA PHE A 33 -3.36 12.70 14.64
C PHE A 33 -3.05 14.10 14.08
N GLN A 34 -3.92 14.66 13.22
CA GLN A 34 -3.77 16.00 12.66
C GLN A 34 -4.76 16.95 13.31
N THR A 35 -4.28 17.84 14.18
CA THR A 35 -5.10 18.76 14.98
C THR A 35 -6.13 19.53 14.15
N ALA A 36 -5.76 19.93 12.93
CA ALA A 36 -6.66 20.63 12.01
C ALA A 36 -7.85 19.79 11.53
N HIS A 37 -7.83 18.47 11.70
CA HIS A 37 -8.81 17.52 11.14
C HIS A 37 -9.35 16.52 12.16
N SER A 38 -9.06 16.67 13.47
CA SER A 38 -9.31 15.64 14.49
C SER A 38 -10.56 15.86 15.36
N SER A 39 -11.32 16.94 15.16
CA SER A 39 -12.48 17.25 16.01
C SER A 39 -13.69 16.35 15.75
N SER A 40 -14.61 16.28 16.72
CA SER A 40 -15.91 15.60 16.56
C SER A 40 -16.71 16.15 15.39
N GLN A 41 -16.66 17.47 15.17
CA GLN A 41 -17.33 18.14 14.03
C GLN A 41 -16.81 17.61 12.67
N HIS A 42 -15.52 17.22 12.57
CA HIS A 42 -15.01 16.59 11.36
C HIS A 42 -15.60 15.18 11.17
N LYS A 43 -15.80 14.40 12.24
CA LYS A 43 -16.48 13.10 12.15
C LYS A 43 -17.93 13.25 11.68
N GLU A 44 -18.67 14.22 12.20
CA GLU A 44 -20.05 14.52 11.76
C GLU A 44 -20.07 14.94 10.28
N SER A 45 -19.12 15.78 9.86
CA SER A 45 -18.99 16.20 8.47
C SER A 45 -18.66 15.04 7.54
N VAL A 46 -17.83 14.07 7.98
CA VAL A 46 -17.55 12.83 7.24
C VAL A 46 -18.82 11.99 7.08
N ASN A 47 -19.66 11.89 8.13
CA ASN A 47 -20.91 11.14 8.08
C ASN A 47 -22.01 11.80 7.22
N SER A 48 -21.78 13.03 6.79
CA SER A 48 -22.64 13.73 5.82
C SER A 48 -22.18 13.59 4.37
N CYS A 49 -21.15 12.76 4.12
CA CYS A 49 -20.61 12.52 2.77
C CYS A 49 -21.37 11.43 2.01
N ASP A 50 -21.32 11.50 0.68
CA ASP A 50 -21.92 10.50 -0.20
C ASP A 50 -21.09 9.19 -0.23
N LEU A 51 -19.78 9.29 0.01
CA LEU A 51 -18.81 8.20 0.02
C LEU A 51 -17.63 8.56 0.91
N VAL A 52 -17.14 7.59 1.68
CA VAL A 52 -15.92 7.73 2.50
C VAL A 52 -14.85 6.76 2.05
N PHE A 53 -13.62 7.26 1.91
CA PHE A 53 -12.43 6.44 1.77
C PHE A 53 -11.68 6.33 3.09
N LEU A 54 -11.35 5.11 3.49
CA LEU A 54 -10.62 4.81 4.72
C LEU A 54 -9.17 4.46 4.40
N CYS A 55 -8.25 5.32 4.83
CA CYS A 55 -6.82 5.28 4.52
C CYS A 55 -5.96 5.26 5.80
N VAL A 56 -6.39 4.54 6.84
CA VAL A 56 -5.69 4.43 8.12
C VAL A 56 -4.58 3.37 8.08
N PRO A 57 -3.55 3.45 8.95
CA PRO A 57 -2.51 2.43 8.99
C PRO A 57 -3.06 1.08 9.46
N THR A 58 -2.48 0.00 8.91
CA THR A 58 -2.70 -1.39 9.29
C THR A 58 -1.34 -2.05 9.54
N PRO A 59 -0.72 -1.83 10.71
CA PRO A 59 0.61 -2.37 11.01
C PRO A 59 0.59 -3.89 11.15
N SER A 60 1.78 -4.48 11.22
CA SER A 60 1.94 -5.90 11.53
C SER A 60 2.07 -6.07 13.04
N ASP A 61 1.34 -7.02 13.58
CA ASP A 61 1.54 -7.50 14.94
C ASP A 61 2.84 -8.35 15.05
N PRO A 62 3.34 -8.60 16.26
CA PRO A 62 4.56 -9.40 16.47
C PRO A 62 4.50 -10.82 15.91
N ASP A 63 3.31 -11.42 15.80
CA ASP A 63 3.08 -12.74 15.20
C ASP A 63 2.94 -12.72 13.67
N GLY A 64 3.06 -11.53 13.08
CA GLY A 64 2.93 -11.30 11.64
C GLY A 64 1.51 -11.01 11.18
N THR A 65 0.50 -11.09 12.02
CA THR A 65 -0.89 -10.75 11.65
C THR A 65 -1.03 -9.26 11.33
N CYS A 66 -2.05 -8.92 10.57
CA CYS A 66 -2.36 -7.53 10.23
C CYS A 66 -3.28 -6.94 11.29
N ASP A 67 -2.82 -5.92 12.01
CA ASP A 67 -3.67 -5.17 12.94
C ASP A 67 -4.65 -4.28 12.16
N VAL A 68 -5.93 -4.63 12.24
CA VAL A 68 -7.04 -3.91 11.63
C VAL A 68 -7.83 -3.07 12.63
N SER A 69 -7.36 -2.91 13.87
CA SER A 69 -8.08 -2.21 14.95
C SER A 69 -8.46 -0.80 14.58
N ALA A 70 -7.57 -0.05 13.93
CA ALA A 70 -7.85 1.31 13.45
C ALA A 70 -8.94 1.33 12.35
N VAL A 71 -8.97 0.30 11.50
CA VAL A 71 -10.03 0.16 10.48
C VAL A 71 -11.37 -0.13 11.14
N GLU A 72 -11.41 -1.02 12.13
CA GLU A 72 -12.62 -1.37 12.88
C GLU A 72 -13.14 -0.19 13.69
N GLU A 73 -12.27 0.51 14.45
CA GLU A 73 -12.61 1.74 15.18
C GLU A 73 -13.28 2.77 14.25
N CYS A 74 -12.71 3.01 13.08
CA CYS A 74 -13.29 3.94 12.13
C CYS A 74 -14.60 3.42 11.55
N ALA A 75 -14.67 2.14 11.26
CA ALA A 75 -15.88 1.51 10.75
C ALA A 75 -17.05 1.54 11.75
N GLU A 76 -16.84 1.67 13.04
CA GLU A 76 -17.91 1.76 14.04
C GLU A 76 -18.69 3.08 13.97
N TRP A 77 -18.02 4.20 13.75
CA TRP A 77 -18.66 5.52 13.73
C TRP A 77 -18.99 6.05 12.33
N ILE A 78 -18.38 5.55 11.27
CA ILE A 78 -18.74 5.93 9.90
C ILE A 78 -20.06 5.27 9.54
N THR A 79 -21.04 6.02 9.07
CA THR A 79 -22.40 5.53 8.76
C THR A 79 -22.74 5.52 7.26
N CYS A 80 -21.99 6.23 6.44
CA CYS A 80 -22.17 6.31 5.00
C CYS A 80 -21.40 5.19 4.23
N PRO A 81 -21.61 5.05 2.91
CA PRO A 81 -20.87 4.08 2.09
C PRO A 81 -19.36 4.21 2.28
N LEU A 82 -18.68 3.09 2.51
CA LEU A 82 -17.28 3.03 2.90
C LEU A 82 -16.45 2.22 1.90
N CYS A 83 -15.44 2.85 1.31
CA CYS A 83 -14.42 2.22 0.49
C CYS A 83 -13.10 2.16 1.26
N VAL A 84 -12.68 0.98 1.68
CA VAL A 84 -11.41 0.78 2.39
C VAL A 84 -10.26 0.78 1.38
N ARG A 85 -9.24 1.59 1.65
CA ARG A 85 -7.99 1.68 0.88
C ARG A 85 -6.80 1.07 1.62
N SER A 86 -6.89 1.00 2.95
CA SER A 86 -5.89 0.32 3.77
C SER A 86 -5.83 -1.16 3.41
N THR A 87 -4.64 -1.74 3.28
CA THR A 87 -4.51 -3.19 3.05
C THR A 87 -5.01 -3.95 4.27
N ILE A 88 -6.01 -4.79 4.05
CA ILE A 88 -6.72 -5.56 5.08
C ILE A 88 -6.81 -7.04 4.68
N PRO A 89 -6.84 -7.98 5.64
CA PRO A 89 -6.97 -9.41 5.36
C PRO A 89 -8.23 -9.74 4.56
N PRO A 90 -8.17 -10.74 3.65
CA PRO A 90 -9.31 -11.14 2.83
C PRO A 90 -10.55 -11.52 3.66
N GLY A 91 -11.70 -10.90 3.33
CA GLY A 91 -12.97 -11.05 4.04
C GLY A 91 -13.24 -9.98 5.10
N THR A 92 -12.32 -9.06 5.34
CA THR A 92 -12.52 -7.98 6.32
C THR A 92 -13.63 -7.02 5.91
N ALA A 93 -13.69 -6.58 4.65
CA ALA A 93 -14.74 -5.69 4.18
C ALA A 93 -16.14 -6.36 4.25
N ASP A 94 -16.23 -7.66 3.91
CA ASP A 94 -17.48 -8.43 4.05
C ASP A 94 -17.93 -8.46 5.52
N ARG A 95 -17.02 -8.74 6.45
CA ARG A 95 -17.29 -8.76 7.90
C ARG A 95 -17.74 -7.39 8.41
N LEU A 96 -17.09 -6.32 7.99
CA LEU A 96 -17.47 -4.95 8.35
C LEU A 96 -18.85 -4.58 7.78
N SER A 97 -19.16 -4.99 6.56
CA SER A 97 -20.46 -4.78 5.93
C SER A 97 -21.58 -5.48 6.71
N ALA A 98 -21.38 -6.75 7.06
CA ALA A 98 -22.33 -7.54 7.84
C ALA A 98 -22.53 -6.98 9.25
N LYS A 99 -21.44 -6.61 9.96
CA LYS A 99 -21.51 -6.06 11.33
C LYS A 99 -22.27 -4.73 11.40
N ASN A 100 -22.11 -3.89 10.39
CA ASN A 100 -22.61 -2.51 10.45
C ASN A 100 -23.85 -2.25 9.56
N GLY A 101 -24.32 -3.24 8.81
CA GLY A 101 -25.53 -3.13 7.97
C GLY A 101 -25.44 -2.09 6.86
N ARG A 102 -24.21 -1.81 6.35
CA ARG A 102 -23.98 -0.77 5.33
C ARG A 102 -23.11 -1.26 4.19
N LEU A 103 -23.03 -0.44 3.13
CA LEU A 103 -22.15 -0.71 1.99
C LEU A 103 -20.68 -0.51 2.39
N VAL A 104 -19.94 -1.60 2.48
CA VAL A 104 -18.48 -1.60 2.62
C VAL A 104 -17.86 -2.34 1.46
N GLY A 105 -16.79 -1.80 0.91
CA GLY A 105 -15.98 -2.44 -0.10
C GLY A 105 -14.53 -2.05 0.03
N PHE A 106 -13.72 -2.59 -0.86
CA PHE A 106 -12.28 -2.42 -0.85
C PHE A 106 -11.79 -1.99 -2.24
N SER A 107 -10.88 -1.04 -2.27
CA SER A 107 -10.19 -0.67 -3.51
C SER A 107 -8.69 -0.57 -3.22
N PRO A 108 -7.86 -1.48 -3.76
CA PRO A 108 -6.42 -1.47 -3.52
C PRO A 108 -5.80 -0.16 -4.02
N GLU A 109 -4.80 0.32 -3.30
CA GLU A 109 -3.97 1.44 -3.72
C GLU A 109 -2.64 0.93 -4.30
N TYR A 110 -2.05 1.73 -5.19
CA TYR A 110 -0.82 1.39 -5.91
C TYR A 110 0.22 2.51 -5.84
N ILE A 111 0.08 3.42 -4.89
CA ILE A 111 0.96 4.56 -4.71
C ILE A 111 2.26 4.12 -4.05
N GLY A 112 3.37 4.31 -4.73
CA GLY A 112 4.68 4.00 -4.18
C GLY A 112 5.24 5.12 -3.32
N GLU A 113 5.74 4.77 -2.15
CA GLU A 113 6.44 5.70 -1.25
C GLU A 113 7.88 5.99 -1.72
N SER A 114 8.49 5.07 -2.47
CA SER A 114 9.85 5.20 -2.97
C SER A 114 9.95 6.18 -4.13
N ARG A 115 11.04 6.96 -4.17
CA ARG A 115 11.36 7.84 -5.31
C ARG A 115 11.55 7.10 -6.65
N PHE A 116 11.77 5.81 -6.59
CA PHE A 116 11.94 4.94 -7.76
C PHE A 116 10.63 4.29 -8.22
N HIS A 117 9.54 4.44 -7.48
CA HIS A 117 8.24 3.91 -7.87
C HIS A 117 7.62 4.79 -8.96
N GLY A 118 7.20 4.17 -10.06
CA GLY A 118 6.64 4.88 -11.22
C GLY A 118 5.29 5.55 -10.95
N TRP A 119 4.53 5.05 -9.97
CA TRP A 119 3.18 5.53 -9.67
C TRP A 119 3.17 6.30 -8.34
N ARG A 120 3.22 7.62 -8.42
CA ARG A 120 3.19 8.51 -7.26
C ARG A 120 1.90 9.27 -7.09
N GLU A 121 1.04 9.22 -8.10
CA GLU A 121 -0.25 9.88 -8.12
C GLU A 121 -1.37 8.86 -8.20
N GLU A 122 -2.54 9.26 -7.70
CA GLU A 122 -3.75 8.45 -7.81
C GLU A 122 -4.08 8.22 -9.29
N ALA A 123 -4.52 7.00 -9.61
CA ALA A 123 -4.85 6.58 -10.97
C ALA A 123 -3.67 6.50 -11.98
N ALA A 124 -2.41 6.77 -11.57
CA ALA A 124 -1.24 6.67 -12.46
C ALA A 124 -1.03 5.28 -13.07
N CYS A 125 -1.54 4.23 -12.42
CA CYS A 125 -1.50 2.85 -12.92
C CYS A 125 -2.39 2.58 -14.14
N GLY A 126 -3.32 3.50 -14.49
CA GLY A 126 -4.22 3.37 -15.63
C GLY A 126 -5.39 2.39 -15.43
N PHE A 127 -5.60 1.88 -14.22
CA PHE A 127 -6.73 1.03 -13.88
C PHE A 127 -7.23 1.28 -12.46
N LEU A 128 -8.43 0.80 -12.16
CA LEU A 128 -9.04 0.82 -10.83
C LEU A 128 -9.75 -0.50 -10.57
N ILE A 129 -9.44 -1.12 -9.45
CA ILE A 129 -10.14 -2.30 -8.95
C ILE A 129 -11.02 -1.86 -7.78
N VAL A 130 -12.29 -2.25 -7.79
CA VAL A 130 -13.21 -2.04 -6.68
C VAL A 130 -13.94 -3.34 -6.37
N GLY A 131 -13.74 -3.84 -5.18
CA GLY A 131 -14.43 -5.01 -4.65
C GLY A 131 -15.57 -4.63 -3.72
N GLY A 132 -16.70 -5.32 -3.83
CA GLY A 132 -17.86 -5.13 -2.97
C GLY A 132 -19.16 -4.89 -3.72
N PRO A 133 -20.17 -4.26 -3.09
CA PRO A 133 -21.48 -4.06 -3.70
C PRO A 133 -21.41 -3.22 -4.98
N ALA A 134 -22.23 -3.59 -6.00
CA ALA A 134 -22.25 -2.90 -7.28
C ALA A 134 -22.55 -1.39 -7.18
N ILE A 135 -23.37 -0.98 -6.23
CA ILE A 135 -23.66 0.44 -5.96
C ILE A 135 -22.39 1.17 -5.53
N LEU A 136 -21.57 0.59 -4.65
CA LEU A 136 -20.30 1.18 -4.24
C LEU A 136 -19.32 1.30 -5.41
N PHE A 137 -19.22 0.26 -6.25
CA PHE A 137 -18.44 0.31 -7.47
C PHE A 137 -18.84 1.48 -8.37
N GLN A 138 -20.14 1.68 -8.60
CA GLN A 138 -20.63 2.79 -9.44
C GLN A 138 -20.31 4.16 -8.85
N LEU A 139 -20.43 4.34 -7.52
CA LEU A 139 -20.05 5.59 -6.85
C LEU A 139 -18.56 5.90 -7.03
N VAL A 140 -17.70 4.92 -6.77
CA VAL A 140 -16.25 5.08 -6.93
C VAL A 140 -15.87 5.31 -8.40
N ARG A 141 -16.43 4.54 -9.33
CA ARG A 141 -16.21 4.70 -10.75
C ARG A 141 -16.58 6.10 -11.24
N SER A 142 -17.79 6.59 -10.93
CA SER A 142 -18.24 7.92 -11.34
C SER A 142 -17.35 9.03 -10.79
N LEU A 143 -16.88 8.89 -9.55
CA LEU A 143 -15.91 9.82 -8.96
C LEU A 143 -14.61 9.85 -9.78
N TYR A 144 -14.03 8.69 -10.08
CA TYR A 144 -12.77 8.62 -10.81
C TYR A 144 -12.90 9.09 -12.26
N GLU A 145 -14.00 8.78 -12.94
CA GLU A 145 -14.30 9.30 -14.30
C GLU A 145 -14.36 10.83 -14.35
N SER A 146 -14.86 11.46 -13.27
CA SER A 146 -14.95 12.92 -13.20
C SER A 146 -13.66 13.62 -12.75
N CYS A 147 -12.71 12.90 -12.16
CA CYS A 147 -11.44 13.44 -11.67
C CYS A 147 -10.26 13.12 -12.58
N SER A 148 -10.28 12.00 -13.29
CA SER A 148 -9.18 11.53 -14.12
C SER A 148 -9.18 12.19 -15.49
N GLN A 149 -8.00 12.67 -15.91
CA GLN A 149 -7.78 13.19 -17.28
C GLN A 149 -7.47 12.07 -18.28
N GLN A 150 -7.20 10.87 -17.80
CA GLN A 150 -6.91 9.70 -18.63
C GLN A 150 -8.04 8.67 -18.53
N GLN A 151 -8.22 7.89 -19.60
CA GLN A 151 -9.16 6.78 -19.60
C GLN A 151 -8.62 5.66 -18.71
N LEU A 152 -9.36 5.30 -17.65
CA LEU A 152 -9.03 4.20 -16.76
C LEU A 152 -9.77 2.92 -17.16
N ARG A 153 -9.13 1.78 -16.96
CA ARG A 153 -9.79 0.48 -17.00
C ARG A 153 -10.38 0.18 -15.61
N TYR A 154 -11.67 -0.16 -15.58
CA TYR A 154 -12.38 -0.42 -14.32
C TYR A 154 -12.68 -1.91 -14.19
N TYR A 155 -12.38 -2.45 -13.01
CA TYR A 155 -12.64 -3.84 -12.66
C TYR A 155 -13.52 -3.89 -11.41
N HIS A 156 -14.67 -4.57 -11.53
CA HIS A 156 -15.57 -4.84 -10.42
C HIS A 156 -15.48 -6.31 -10.01
N THR A 157 -15.35 -6.58 -8.73
CA THR A 157 -15.26 -7.94 -8.18
C THR A 157 -15.82 -8.01 -6.75
N SER A 158 -15.73 -9.17 -6.11
CA SER A 158 -16.03 -9.28 -4.68
C SER A 158 -14.98 -8.54 -3.83
N ALA A 159 -15.37 -8.07 -2.64
CA ALA A 159 -14.43 -7.41 -1.74
C ALA A 159 -13.24 -8.34 -1.40
N ARG A 160 -13.53 -9.59 -1.08
CA ARG A 160 -12.51 -10.61 -0.77
C ARG A 160 -11.52 -10.85 -1.91
N ALA A 161 -11.99 -10.87 -3.15
CA ALA A 161 -11.10 -11.03 -4.31
C ALA A 161 -10.19 -9.80 -4.51
N ALA A 162 -10.71 -8.58 -4.31
CA ALA A 162 -9.92 -7.36 -4.41
C ALA A 162 -8.88 -7.27 -3.27
N GLU A 163 -9.25 -7.64 -2.04
CA GLU A 163 -8.34 -7.72 -0.88
C GLU A 163 -7.21 -8.73 -1.17
N LEU A 164 -7.56 -9.95 -1.61
CA LEU A 164 -6.57 -10.98 -1.94
C LEU A 164 -5.68 -10.57 -3.13
N CYS A 165 -6.22 -9.87 -4.12
CA CYS A 165 -5.45 -9.35 -5.26
C CYS A 165 -4.31 -8.43 -4.79
N LYS A 166 -4.56 -7.53 -3.82
CA LYS A 166 -3.51 -6.67 -3.26
C LYS A 166 -2.40 -7.47 -2.56
N TYR A 167 -2.77 -8.49 -1.80
CA TYR A 167 -1.79 -9.39 -1.18
C TYR A 167 -1.00 -10.18 -2.24
N MET A 168 -1.68 -10.73 -3.25
CA MET A 168 -1.03 -11.49 -4.33
C MET A 168 0.02 -10.64 -5.05
N GLU A 169 -0.30 -9.38 -5.34
CA GLU A 169 0.63 -8.44 -5.96
C GLU A 169 1.86 -8.19 -5.08
N ASN A 170 1.65 -7.78 -3.82
CA ASN A 170 2.76 -7.47 -2.92
C ASN A 170 3.61 -8.70 -2.62
N CYS A 171 3.02 -9.88 -2.47
CA CYS A 171 3.75 -11.14 -2.30
C CYS A 171 4.55 -11.52 -3.55
N PHE A 172 4.00 -11.31 -4.76
CA PHE A 172 4.74 -11.53 -6.00
C PHE A 172 5.94 -10.59 -6.13
N LEU A 173 5.77 -9.31 -5.84
CA LEU A 173 6.85 -8.33 -5.88
C LEU A 173 7.93 -8.65 -4.84
N ALA A 174 7.57 -9.06 -3.64
CA ALA A 174 8.49 -9.52 -2.61
C ALA A 174 9.28 -10.77 -3.06
N THR A 175 8.58 -11.74 -3.65
CA THR A 175 9.21 -12.95 -4.22
C THR A 175 10.19 -12.60 -5.34
N LYS A 176 9.82 -11.66 -6.21
CA LYS A 176 10.69 -11.19 -7.29
C LYS A 176 11.96 -10.55 -6.76
N VAL A 177 11.86 -9.69 -5.72
CA VAL A 177 13.05 -9.11 -5.08
C VAL A 177 13.92 -10.19 -4.44
N ALA A 178 13.34 -11.16 -3.73
CA ALA A 178 14.09 -12.26 -3.13
C ALA A 178 14.81 -13.09 -4.21
N PHE A 179 14.11 -13.47 -5.28
CA PHE A 179 14.66 -14.19 -6.41
C PHE A 179 15.85 -13.47 -7.04
N VAL A 180 15.72 -12.18 -7.30
CA VAL A 180 16.77 -11.36 -7.90
C VAL A 180 17.98 -11.23 -6.98
N ASN A 181 17.77 -11.09 -5.67
CA ASN A 181 18.87 -11.07 -4.70
C ASN A 181 19.62 -12.41 -4.65
N GLN A 182 18.91 -13.52 -4.76
CA GLN A 182 19.57 -14.84 -4.83
C GLN A 182 20.44 -14.98 -6.09
N PHE A 183 19.93 -14.53 -7.24
CA PHE A 183 20.71 -14.55 -8.48
C PHE A 183 21.89 -13.58 -8.46
N PHE A 184 21.82 -12.50 -7.72
CA PHE A 184 22.95 -11.61 -7.45
C PHE A 184 24.10 -12.39 -6.75
N ASP A 185 23.78 -13.16 -5.71
CA ASP A 185 24.77 -13.96 -4.99
C ASP A 185 25.34 -15.10 -5.87
N ILE A 186 24.49 -15.76 -6.66
CA ILE A 186 24.91 -16.78 -7.62
C ILE A 186 25.85 -16.21 -8.68
N ALA A 187 25.52 -15.06 -9.27
CA ALA A 187 26.33 -14.39 -10.26
C ALA A 187 27.71 -14.04 -9.69
N HIS A 188 27.74 -13.49 -8.47
CA HIS A 188 28.99 -13.20 -7.77
C HIS A 188 29.83 -14.45 -7.51
N ALA A 189 29.24 -15.56 -7.07
CA ALA A 189 29.91 -16.82 -6.83
C ALA A 189 30.50 -17.46 -8.12
N LEU A 190 29.87 -17.17 -9.26
CA LEU A 190 30.30 -17.65 -10.58
C LEU A 190 31.15 -16.65 -11.37
N ASN A 191 31.54 -15.52 -10.75
CA ASN A 191 32.28 -14.42 -11.39
C ASN A 191 31.59 -13.85 -12.64
N VAL A 192 30.25 -13.69 -12.57
CA VAL A 192 29.42 -13.05 -13.60
C VAL A 192 28.99 -11.68 -13.13
N GLU A 193 29.15 -10.66 -13.97
CA GLU A 193 28.63 -9.32 -13.64
C GLU A 193 27.11 -9.31 -13.61
N PHE A 194 26.55 -8.95 -12.45
CA PHE A 194 25.10 -9.03 -12.25
C PHE A 194 24.29 -8.09 -13.13
N ASP A 195 24.77 -6.86 -13.38
CA ASP A 195 24.05 -5.90 -14.21
C ASP A 195 24.00 -6.36 -15.68
N GLU A 196 25.06 -7.01 -16.17
CA GLU A 196 25.05 -7.64 -17.50
C GLU A 196 24.03 -8.79 -17.54
N LEU A 197 24.09 -9.71 -16.58
CA LEU A 197 23.15 -10.83 -16.45
C LEU A 197 21.70 -10.34 -16.41
N ARG A 198 21.45 -9.32 -15.59
CA ARG A 198 20.13 -8.70 -15.46
C ARG A 198 19.63 -8.12 -16.79
N ASN A 199 20.48 -7.41 -17.53
CA ASN A 199 20.11 -6.81 -18.82
C ASN A 199 19.77 -7.89 -19.86
N LEU A 200 20.50 -9.00 -19.91
CA LEU A 200 20.20 -10.15 -20.76
C LEU A 200 18.85 -10.78 -20.36
N TRP A 201 18.61 -10.97 -19.08
CA TRP A 201 17.35 -11.52 -18.58
C TRP A 201 16.14 -10.64 -18.90
N LEU A 202 16.29 -9.32 -18.81
CA LEU A 202 15.23 -8.34 -19.15
C LEU A 202 14.99 -8.20 -20.66
N ALA A 203 15.80 -8.80 -21.53
CA ALA A 203 15.50 -8.87 -22.96
C ALA A 203 14.21 -9.66 -23.24
N ASP A 204 13.81 -10.58 -22.32
CA ASP A 204 12.52 -11.24 -22.40
C ASP A 204 11.43 -10.33 -21.80
N PRO A 205 10.47 -9.81 -22.61
CA PRO A 205 9.44 -8.88 -22.15
C PRO A 205 8.50 -9.48 -21.09
N ARG A 206 8.44 -10.80 -20.94
CA ARG A 206 7.64 -11.47 -19.91
C ARG A 206 8.15 -11.20 -18.50
N ILE A 207 9.40 -10.78 -18.33
CA ILE A 207 10.03 -10.55 -17.04
C ILE A 207 9.62 -9.20 -16.45
N GLY A 208 9.71 -8.12 -17.24
CA GLY A 208 9.44 -6.74 -16.80
C GLY A 208 10.48 -6.22 -15.79
N ASP A 209 10.87 -4.96 -15.92
CA ASP A 209 11.97 -4.34 -15.15
C ASP A 209 11.65 -4.06 -13.67
N SER A 210 10.38 -3.93 -13.30
CA SER A 210 9.97 -3.58 -11.93
C SER A 210 10.51 -4.60 -10.92
N HIS A 211 11.10 -4.12 -9.81
CA HIS A 211 11.61 -4.94 -8.68
C HIS A 211 12.74 -5.94 -9.06
N THR A 212 13.55 -5.59 -10.06
CA THR A 212 14.68 -6.43 -10.51
C THR A 212 16.07 -5.87 -10.14
N ARG A 213 16.13 -4.75 -9.43
CA ARG A 213 17.38 -4.13 -9.00
C ARG A 213 17.76 -4.59 -7.62
N VAL A 214 19.04 -4.90 -7.42
CA VAL A 214 19.61 -5.15 -6.10
C VAL A 214 20.19 -3.85 -5.58
N THR A 215 19.87 -3.51 -4.33
CA THR A 215 20.37 -2.33 -3.64
C THR A 215 21.41 -2.72 -2.60
N VAL A 216 22.18 -1.78 -2.11
CA VAL A 216 23.14 -2.00 -1.01
C VAL A 216 22.49 -2.49 0.28
N GLU A 217 21.20 -2.18 0.48
CA GLU A 217 20.41 -2.62 1.64
C GLU A 217 19.96 -4.07 1.51
N ARG A 218 20.05 -4.65 0.32
CA ARG A 218 19.60 -6.01 -0.01
C ARG A 218 18.13 -6.29 0.36
N GLY A 219 17.55 -7.30 -0.26
CA GLY A 219 16.20 -7.75 0.04
C GLY A 219 15.11 -6.70 -0.19
N PHE A 220 13.91 -6.99 0.32
CA PHE A 220 12.80 -6.05 0.36
C PHE A 220 12.60 -5.53 1.77
N ARG A 221 12.47 -4.22 1.87
CA ARG A 221 12.30 -3.46 3.11
C ARG A 221 11.08 -2.54 2.98
N GLY A 222 10.95 -1.60 3.90
CA GLY A 222 9.85 -0.64 3.93
C GLY A 222 8.62 -1.19 4.63
N ARG A 223 7.48 -0.52 4.44
CA ARG A 223 6.28 -0.77 5.24
C ARG A 223 5.32 -1.77 4.62
N CYS A 224 5.34 -1.93 3.29
CA CYS A 224 4.30 -2.70 2.57
C CYS A 224 4.69 -4.16 2.37
N LEU A 225 5.77 -4.44 1.62
CA LEU A 225 6.10 -5.80 1.22
C LEU A 225 6.34 -6.76 2.39
N PRO A 226 7.17 -6.41 3.42
CA PRO A 226 7.39 -7.30 4.56
C PRO A 226 6.10 -7.56 5.35
N LYS A 227 5.31 -6.49 5.57
CA LYS A 227 4.07 -6.56 6.33
C LYS A 227 3.02 -7.44 5.66
N ASP A 228 2.77 -7.21 4.37
CA ASP A 228 1.70 -7.91 3.64
C ASP A 228 2.07 -9.38 3.41
N LEU A 229 3.34 -9.68 3.14
CA LEU A 229 3.80 -11.05 3.04
C LEU A 229 3.63 -11.80 4.39
N ALA A 230 4.05 -11.18 5.50
CA ALA A 230 3.89 -11.75 6.84
C ALA A 230 2.40 -11.97 7.18
N ALA A 231 1.55 -10.98 6.87
CA ALA A 231 0.11 -11.06 7.15
C ALA A 231 -0.57 -12.21 6.38
N LEU A 232 -0.22 -12.42 5.11
CA LEU A 232 -0.76 -13.54 4.35
C LEU A 232 -0.25 -14.89 4.87
N VAL A 233 1.04 -15.01 5.20
CA VAL A 233 1.61 -16.22 5.81
C VAL A 233 0.91 -16.53 7.13
N ALA A 234 0.72 -15.54 8.01
CA ALA A 234 0.02 -15.72 9.28
C ALA A 234 -1.45 -16.16 9.08
N THR A 235 -2.15 -15.52 8.13
CA THR A 235 -3.52 -15.90 7.77
C THR A 235 -3.59 -17.35 7.30
N MET A 236 -2.67 -17.77 6.45
CA MET A 236 -2.68 -19.10 5.85
C MET A 236 -2.23 -20.22 6.80
N LYS A 237 -1.60 -19.88 7.92
CA LYS A 237 -1.18 -20.86 8.95
C LYS A 237 -2.32 -21.75 9.44
N TYR A 238 -3.54 -21.23 9.50
CA TYR A 238 -4.74 -21.95 9.94
C TYR A 238 -5.53 -22.58 8.78
N HIS A 239 -4.97 -22.56 7.57
CA HIS A 239 -5.55 -23.14 6.35
C HIS A 239 -4.57 -24.16 5.73
N SER A 240 -4.13 -23.91 4.51
CA SER A 240 -3.23 -24.80 3.75
C SER A 240 -1.73 -24.52 3.97
N GLY A 241 -1.38 -23.50 4.79
CA GLY A 241 -0.03 -22.96 4.82
C GLY A 241 0.33 -22.15 3.56
N ALA A 242 1.50 -21.56 3.55
CA ALA A 242 2.05 -20.82 2.42
C ALA A 242 3.57 -21.05 2.28
N PRO A 243 4.04 -22.30 2.07
CA PRO A 243 5.46 -22.67 2.20
C PRO A 243 6.39 -21.88 1.28
N LEU A 244 5.96 -21.52 0.08
CA LEU A 244 6.75 -20.66 -0.80
C LEU A 244 6.96 -19.27 -0.19
N LEU A 245 5.90 -18.65 0.31
CA LEU A 245 5.94 -17.32 0.90
C LEU A 245 6.70 -17.30 2.23
N GLU A 246 6.59 -18.36 3.02
CA GLU A 246 7.39 -18.57 4.24
C GLU A 246 8.88 -18.63 3.91
N SER A 247 9.26 -19.35 2.85
CA SER A 247 10.64 -19.42 2.38
C SER A 247 11.16 -18.06 1.90
N VAL A 248 10.35 -17.30 1.17
CA VAL A 248 10.68 -15.94 0.73
C VAL A 248 10.90 -15.00 1.92
N LEU A 249 10.02 -15.07 2.93
CA LEU A 249 10.12 -14.25 4.14
C LEU A 249 11.39 -14.59 4.95
N SER A 250 11.68 -15.88 5.12
CA SER A 250 12.88 -16.37 5.81
C SER A 250 14.15 -15.94 5.09
N TYR A 251 14.22 -16.16 3.77
CA TYR A 251 15.37 -15.76 2.95
C TYR A 251 15.59 -14.24 3.00
N ASN A 252 14.53 -13.46 2.86
CA ASN A 252 14.62 -11.99 2.96
C ASN A 252 15.23 -11.53 4.29
N ARG A 253 14.82 -12.16 5.40
CA ARG A 253 15.39 -11.86 6.73
C ARG A 253 16.89 -12.10 6.74
N THR A 254 17.34 -13.26 6.27
CA THR A 254 18.76 -13.63 6.21
C THR A 254 19.58 -12.60 5.44
N ILE A 255 19.17 -12.26 4.21
CA ILE A 255 19.95 -11.33 3.37
C ILE A 255 19.95 -9.90 3.89
N CYS A 256 18.85 -9.47 4.52
CA CYS A 256 18.80 -8.16 5.18
C CYS A 256 19.73 -8.08 6.39
N GLU A 257 19.77 -9.12 7.24
CA GLU A 257 20.65 -9.20 8.41
C GLU A 257 22.13 -9.26 7.98
N GLU A 258 22.45 -9.96 6.90
CA GLU A 258 23.80 -10.00 6.32
C GLU A 258 24.23 -8.64 5.79
N ALA A 259 23.35 -7.94 5.08
CA ALA A 259 23.61 -6.60 4.59
C ALA A 259 23.86 -5.62 5.75
N ASP A 260 23.04 -5.68 6.81
CA ASP A 260 23.17 -4.80 7.98
C ASP A 260 24.49 -5.02 8.74
N ARG A 261 24.98 -6.27 8.81
CA ARG A 261 26.30 -6.60 9.38
C ARG A 261 27.46 -6.05 8.56
N ASN A 262 27.31 -5.95 7.25
CA ASN A 262 28.35 -5.49 6.33
C ASN A 262 28.37 -3.97 6.11
N VAL A 263 27.40 -3.20 6.69
CA VAL A 263 27.41 -1.74 6.63
C VAL A 263 28.46 -1.18 7.59
N PRO A 264 29.46 -0.40 7.11
CA PRO A 264 30.44 0.24 8.00
C PRO A 264 29.76 1.14 9.04
N ALA A 265 30.22 1.09 10.31
CA ALA A 265 29.66 1.80 11.47
C ALA A 265 29.42 3.32 11.27
N ARG A 266 30.10 3.97 10.32
CA ARG A 266 29.91 5.39 9.99
C ARG A 266 28.54 5.73 9.38
N ARG A 267 27.86 4.78 8.70
CA ARG A 267 26.50 5.03 8.14
C ARG A 267 25.38 4.84 9.18
N GLN A 268 25.62 4.07 10.23
CA GLN A 268 24.63 3.89 11.32
C GLN A 268 24.37 5.19 12.09
N ASN A 269 25.35 6.09 12.19
CA ASN A 269 25.17 7.38 12.85
C ASN A 269 24.39 8.41 12.03
N ASP A 270 24.46 8.37 10.70
CA ASP A 270 23.71 9.30 9.84
C ASP A 270 22.20 9.00 9.84
N ASP A 271 21.80 7.74 10.00
CA ASP A 271 20.38 7.35 10.10
C ASP A 271 19.78 7.66 11.50
N LEU A 272 20.59 7.67 12.55
CA LEU A 272 20.19 8.13 13.89
C LEU A 272 19.97 9.64 13.92
N PHE A 273 20.77 10.41 13.19
CA PHE A 273 20.58 11.87 13.04
C PHE A 273 19.35 12.23 12.21
N ARG A 274 18.98 11.43 11.21
CA ARG A 274 17.75 11.63 10.42
C ARG A 274 16.47 11.27 11.16
N LYS A 275 16.53 10.41 12.17
CA LYS A 275 15.40 10.07 13.05
C LYS A 275 15.19 11.09 14.19
N SER A 276 16.21 11.86 14.55
CA SER A 276 16.15 12.85 15.63
C SER A 276 15.89 14.28 15.17
N SER A 277 16.03 14.60 13.88
CA SER A 277 15.77 15.93 13.33
C SER A 277 14.39 16.02 12.65
N GLY A 278 13.35 15.77 13.43
CA GLY A 278 11.98 16.19 13.10
C GLY A 278 11.80 17.68 13.43
N VAL A 279 12.46 18.59 12.70
CA VAL A 279 12.15 20.01 12.70
C VAL A 279 12.29 20.57 11.30
N VAL A 280 11.17 21.12 10.86
CA VAL A 280 10.93 22.00 9.73
C VAL A 280 12.06 22.98 9.48
N HIS A 281 12.53 23.10 8.23
CA HIS A 281 12.79 24.41 7.61
C HIS A 281 12.69 24.29 6.09
N GLY A 282 11.70 25.00 5.56
CA GLY A 282 11.66 25.33 4.15
C GLY A 282 12.76 26.31 3.79
N VAL A 283 13.46 26.05 2.69
CA VAL A 283 14.11 27.09 1.86
C VAL A 283 14.08 26.64 0.41
N ASN A 284 13.48 27.50 -0.42
CA ASN A 284 13.62 27.57 -1.85
C ASN A 284 15.07 27.44 -2.31
N ARG A 285 15.32 26.67 -3.36
CA ARG A 285 16.24 27.08 -4.46
C ARG A 285 15.92 26.33 -5.74
N GLN A 286 15.73 27.14 -6.78
CA GLN A 286 15.73 26.84 -8.22
C GLN A 286 17.01 26.07 -8.62
N PHE A 287 16.84 25.02 -9.38
CA PHE A 287 17.39 24.77 -10.73
C PHE A 287 16.78 23.44 -11.22
#